data_17183cd4adb23780bbc523a78b825123
#
_entry.id   17183cd4adb23780bbc523a78b825123
#
_cell.length_a   1.000
_cell.length_b   1.000
_cell.length_c   1.000
_cell.angle_alpha   90.00
_cell.angle_beta   90.00
_cell.angle_gamma   90.00
#
_symmetry.space_group_name_H-M   'P 1'
#
loop_
_entity.id
_entity.type
_entity.pdbx_description
1 polymer ?
#
loop_
_entity_poly.entity_id
_entity_poly.type
_entity_poly.pdbx_seq_one_letter_code
_entity_poly.pdbx_strand_id
1 'polypeptide(L)'
;NEDGSPMLDDKGNQVVTKGLKSQKKDIIKNQASALLTPTDWYVLKATDVAEYSVPSAVSTFRADVRTRSNEMETAIDNASDVDALATLYTYVNTGTEENPVFERPLGEFPTLEI
;
A
#
# COMPACT_ATOMS: atom_id res chain seq x y z
N ASN A 1 -28.65 -14.88 0.32
CA ASN A 1 -28.99 -15.07 0.31
C ASN A 1 -29.21 -15.56 0.85
N GLU A 2 -29.44 -15.53 1.27
CA GLU A 2 -29.86 -15.94 1.62
C GLU A 2 -29.80 -16.64 1.62
N ASP A 3 -29.92 -17.09 1.38
CA ASP A 3 -29.85 -17.70 0.92
C ASP A 3 -29.11 -18.00 0.51
N GLY A 4 -28.72 -17.98 0.32
CA GLY A 4 -28.01 -18.03 -0.26
C GLY A 4 -27.87 -17.73 -1.27
N SER A 5 -28.28 -17.47 -1.66
CA SER A 5 -28.14 -16.97 -2.53
C SER A 5 -27.87 -16.20 -2.81
N PRO A 6 -27.69 -16.02 -3.04
CA PRO A 6 -27.33 -15.21 -3.35
C PRO A 6 -27.47 -14.30 -3.66
N MET A 7 -27.69 -14.05 -3.51
CA MET A 7 -27.74 -12.98 -3.75
C MET A 7 -26.89 -12.34 -4.46
N LEU A 8 -26.94 -12.16 -5.24
CA LEU A 8 -26.09 -11.61 -6.14
C LEU A 8 -26.60 -10.39 -6.78
N ASP A 9 -27.29 -9.63 -6.02
CA ASP A 9 -27.69 -8.33 -6.44
C ASP A 9 -26.54 -7.35 -6.20
N ASP A 10 -26.69 -6.10 -6.56
CA ASP A 10 -25.67 -5.07 -6.39
C ASP A 10 -25.21 -4.96 -4.96
N LYS A 11 -26.08 -5.26 -4.03
CA LYS A 11 -25.77 -5.21 -2.62
C LYS A 11 -24.80 -6.28 -2.19
N GLY A 12 -24.96 -7.51 -2.73
CA GLY A 12 -24.03 -8.60 -2.49
C GLY A 12 -22.65 -8.29 -3.05
N ASN A 13 -22.59 -7.75 -4.26
CA ASN A 13 -21.32 -7.36 -4.88
C ASN A 13 -20.64 -6.25 -4.09
N GLN A 14 -21.39 -5.29 -3.56
CA GLN A 14 -20.83 -4.21 -2.77
C GLN A 14 -20.20 -4.71 -1.48
N VAL A 15 -20.84 -5.67 -0.82
CA VAL A 15 -20.31 -6.25 0.41
C VAL A 15 -19.01 -7.00 0.14
N VAL A 16 -18.94 -7.77 -0.94
CA VAL A 16 -17.72 -8.48 -1.34
C VAL A 16 -16.61 -7.49 -1.64
N THR A 17 -16.90 -6.44 -2.40
CA THR A 17 -15.90 -5.42 -2.75
C THR A 17 -15.37 -4.73 -1.51
N LYS A 18 -16.23 -4.37 -0.56
CA LYS A 18 -15.81 -3.75 0.70
C LYS A 18 -14.92 -4.67 1.52
N GLY A 19 -15.24 -5.96 1.58
CA GLY A 19 -14.42 -6.93 2.30
C GLY A 19 -13.04 -7.06 1.70
N LEU A 20 -12.96 -7.14 0.38
CA LEU A 20 -11.67 -7.20 -0.31
C LEU A 20 -10.85 -5.94 -0.12
N LYS A 21 -11.49 -4.77 -0.21
CA LYS A 21 -10.80 -3.50 0.02
C LYS A 21 -10.22 -3.44 1.42
N SER A 22 -11.00 -3.85 2.42
CA SER A 22 -10.54 -3.87 3.81
C SER A 22 -9.33 -4.77 3.97
N GLN A 23 -9.37 -5.98 3.39
CA GLN A 23 -8.25 -6.92 3.42
C GLN A 23 -7.01 -6.34 2.75
N LYS A 24 -7.18 -5.72 1.59
CA LYS A 24 -6.05 -5.15 0.86
C LYS A 24 -5.44 -3.96 1.60
N LYS A 25 -6.28 -3.12 2.21
CA LYS A 25 -5.77 -2.00 3.01
C LYS A 25 -5.02 -2.49 4.24
N ASP A 26 -5.50 -3.56 4.88
CA ASP A 26 -4.80 -4.15 6.02
C ASP A 26 -3.42 -4.67 5.61
N ILE A 27 -3.32 -5.30 4.44
CA ILE A 27 -2.04 -5.77 3.91
C ILE A 27 -1.11 -4.59 3.69
N ILE A 28 -1.59 -3.49 3.10
CA ILE A 28 -0.80 -2.28 2.89
C ILE A 28 -0.30 -1.72 4.22
N LYS A 29 -1.17 -1.63 5.21
CA LYS A 29 -0.79 -1.13 6.54
C LYS A 29 0.26 -2.02 7.19
N ASN A 30 0.13 -3.33 7.05
CA ASN A 30 1.09 -4.28 7.61
C ASN A 30 2.44 -4.17 6.90
N GLN A 31 2.43 -4.00 5.58
CA GLN A 31 3.66 -3.80 4.82
C GLN A 31 4.36 -2.51 5.22
N ALA A 32 3.60 -1.42 5.37
CA ALA A 32 4.17 -0.15 5.80
C ALA A 32 4.78 -0.28 7.19
N SER A 33 4.07 -0.93 8.12
CA SER A 33 4.57 -1.17 9.47
C SER A 33 5.85 -1.98 9.46
N ALA A 34 5.90 -3.04 8.63
CA ALA A 34 7.09 -3.89 8.52
C ALA A 34 8.29 -3.11 7.98
N LEU A 35 8.05 -2.13 7.10
CA LEU A 35 9.12 -1.29 6.59
C LEU A 35 9.57 -0.24 7.59
N LEU A 36 8.66 0.26 8.42
CA LEU A 36 8.98 1.29 9.43
C LEU A 36 9.67 0.71 10.66
N THR A 37 9.28 -0.50 11.08
CA THR A 37 9.77 -1.11 12.31
C THR A 37 11.30 -1.15 12.41
N PRO A 38 12.05 -1.58 11.38
CA PRO A 38 13.51 -1.60 11.46
C PRO A 38 14.14 -0.23 11.65
N THR A 39 13.40 0.85 11.38
CA THR A 39 13.90 2.22 11.52
C THR A 39 13.39 2.91 12.79
N ASP A 40 12.52 2.26 13.57
CA ASP A 40 11.94 2.87 14.76
C ASP A 40 13.01 3.22 15.79
N TRP A 41 14.07 2.42 15.89
CA TRP A 41 15.13 2.66 16.85
C TRP A 41 15.84 4.00 16.60
N TYR A 42 15.92 4.47 15.35
CA TYR A 42 16.50 5.77 15.04
C TYR A 42 15.72 6.90 15.74
N VAL A 43 14.39 6.79 15.69
CA VAL A 43 13.51 7.78 16.28
C VAL A 43 13.58 7.73 17.80
N LEU A 44 13.59 6.53 18.36
CA LEU A 44 13.71 6.35 19.81
C LEU A 44 15.03 6.90 20.32
N LYS A 45 16.12 6.64 19.61
CA LYS A 45 17.44 7.15 19.99
C LYS A 45 17.47 8.68 19.93
N ALA A 46 16.85 9.28 18.92
CA ALA A 46 16.79 10.72 18.79
C ALA A 46 16.00 11.36 19.93
N THR A 47 15.03 10.63 20.49
CA THR A 47 14.26 11.10 21.64
C THR A 47 15.08 11.01 22.93
N ASP A 48 15.84 9.92 23.11
CA ASP A 48 16.59 9.68 24.32
C ASP A 48 17.93 10.42 24.37
N VAL A 49 18.57 10.59 23.22
CA VAL A 49 19.90 11.19 23.13
C VAL A 49 19.78 12.56 22.46
N ALA A 50 19.91 13.61 23.25
CA ALA A 50 19.65 14.98 22.79
C ALA A 50 20.52 15.40 21.59
N GLU A 51 21.72 14.84 21.47
CA GLU A 51 22.65 15.22 20.40
C GLU A 51 22.50 14.39 19.15
N TYR A 52 21.69 13.34 19.20
CA TYR A 52 21.50 12.47 18.06
C TYR A 52 20.34 12.92 17.20
N SER A 53 20.56 12.98 15.89
CA SER A 53 19.51 13.29 14.92
C SER A 53 19.30 12.10 14.01
N VAL A 54 18.04 11.85 13.66
CA VAL A 54 17.71 10.78 12.71
C VAL A 54 18.36 11.13 11.36
N PRO A 55 19.11 10.19 10.74
CA PRO A 55 19.68 10.43 9.42
C PRO A 55 18.60 10.87 8.42
N SER A 56 18.93 11.84 7.56
CA SER A 56 17.93 12.36 6.62
C SER A 56 17.38 11.30 5.69
N ALA A 57 18.20 10.33 5.27
CA ALA A 57 17.74 9.22 4.42
C ALA A 57 16.66 8.42 5.13
N VAL A 58 16.79 8.19 6.44
CA VAL A 58 15.81 7.46 7.24
C VAL A 58 14.53 8.28 7.38
N SER A 59 14.64 9.57 7.69
CA SER A 59 13.47 10.45 7.81
C SER A 59 12.69 10.52 6.51
N THR A 60 13.37 10.64 5.38
CA THR A 60 12.76 10.70 4.06
C THR A 60 12.06 9.37 3.76
N PHE A 61 12.76 8.25 4.02
CA PHE A 61 12.18 6.93 3.80
C PHE A 61 10.89 6.74 4.60
N ARG A 62 10.91 7.09 5.89
CA ARG A 62 9.73 6.94 6.75
C ARG A 62 8.56 7.80 6.25
N ALA A 63 8.85 9.04 5.85
CA ALA A 63 7.81 9.92 5.30
C ALA A 63 7.26 9.35 3.98
N ASP A 64 8.13 8.84 3.12
CA ASP A 64 7.73 8.28 1.83
C ASP A 64 6.89 7.02 2.01
N VAL A 65 7.23 6.15 2.98
CA VAL A 65 6.44 4.96 3.28
C VAL A 65 5.03 5.35 3.69
N ARG A 66 4.90 6.35 4.56
CA ARG A 66 3.59 6.82 5.01
C ARG A 66 2.78 7.42 3.87
N THR A 67 3.41 8.25 3.05
CA THR A 67 2.76 8.87 1.89
C THR A 67 2.30 7.81 0.90
N ARG A 68 3.18 6.85 0.59
CA ARG A 68 2.85 5.79 -0.35
C ARG A 68 1.72 4.91 0.19
N SER A 69 1.76 4.58 1.48
CA SER A 69 0.71 3.80 2.11
C SER A 69 -0.66 4.49 1.96
N ASN A 70 -0.70 5.80 2.21
CA ASN A 70 -1.93 6.57 2.07
C ASN A 70 -2.40 6.61 0.61
N GLU A 71 -1.49 6.76 -0.33
CA GLU A 71 -1.82 6.75 -1.76
C GLU A 71 -2.37 5.40 -2.20
N MET A 72 -1.77 4.31 -1.72
CA MET A 72 -2.23 2.97 -2.05
C MET A 72 -3.62 2.71 -1.47
N GLU A 73 -3.86 3.12 -0.22
CA GLU A 73 -5.17 2.95 0.40
C GLU A 73 -6.23 3.77 -0.33
N THR A 74 -5.89 4.98 -0.76
CA THR A 74 -6.80 5.82 -1.53
C THR A 74 -7.13 5.18 -2.87
N ALA A 75 -6.13 4.63 -3.56
CA ALA A 75 -6.34 3.94 -4.83
C ALA A 75 -7.27 2.74 -4.64
N ILE A 76 -7.10 1.99 -3.55
CA ILE A 76 -7.95 0.85 -3.25
C ILE A 76 -9.38 1.33 -2.98
N ASP A 77 -9.56 2.40 -2.20
CA ASP A 77 -10.88 2.94 -1.91
C ASP A 77 -11.59 3.44 -3.17
N ASN A 78 -10.84 3.96 -4.14
CA ASN A 78 -11.40 4.49 -5.38
C ASN A 78 -11.72 3.42 -6.41
N ALA A 79 -11.30 2.17 -6.20
CA ALA A 79 -11.66 1.09 -7.09
C ALA A 79 -13.16 0.85 -7.02
N SER A 80 -13.84 0.83 -8.17
CA SER A 80 -15.29 0.77 -8.21
C SER A 80 -15.84 -0.64 -8.02
N ASP A 81 -15.04 -1.66 -8.35
CA ASP A 81 -15.44 -3.06 -8.24
C ASP A 81 -14.21 -3.96 -8.10
N VAL A 82 -14.45 -5.27 -8.04
CA VAL A 82 -13.38 -6.26 -7.90
C VAL A 82 -12.43 -6.21 -9.08
N ASP A 83 -12.94 -6.03 -10.29
CA ASP A 83 -12.09 -5.97 -11.49
C ASP A 83 -11.17 -4.76 -11.45
N ALA A 84 -11.68 -3.60 -11.04
CA ALA A 84 -10.88 -2.40 -10.89
C ALA A 84 -9.80 -2.59 -9.82
N LEU A 85 -10.16 -3.26 -8.74
CA LEU A 85 -9.21 -3.57 -7.66
C LEU A 85 -8.10 -4.49 -8.17
N ALA A 86 -8.46 -5.53 -8.93
CA ALA A 86 -7.48 -6.46 -9.51
C ALA A 86 -6.53 -5.73 -10.47
N THR A 87 -7.05 -4.77 -11.23
CA THR A 87 -6.26 -3.99 -12.17
C THR A 87 -5.13 -3.22 -11.45
N LEU A 88 -5.37 -2.75 -10.24
CA LEU A 88 -4.36 -2.03 -9.46
C LEU A 88 -3.12 -2.89 -9.22
N TYR A 89 -3.27 -4.20 -9.17
CA TYR A 89 -2.20 -5.14 -8.87
C TYR A 89 -1.56 -5.75 -10.11
N THR A 90 -2.10 -5.45 -11.30
CA THR A 90 -1.62 -6.02 -12.55
C THR A 90 -0.43 -5.23 -13.08
N TYR A 91 0.70 -5.90 -13.26
CA TYR A 91 1.89 -5.26 -13.83
C TYR A 91 1.74 -5.12 -15.34
N VAL A 92 2.10 -3.95 -15.84
CA VAL A 92 2.09 -3.68 -17.28
C VAL A 92 3.45 -3.11 -17.68
N ASN A 93 3.84 -3.34 -18.92
CA ASN A 93 5.08 -2.79 -19.43
C ASN A 93 4.85 -1.33 -19.84
N THR A 94 5.41 -0.40 -19.06
CA THR A 94 5.32 1.03 -19.33
C THR A 94 6.56 1.54 -20.08
N GLY A 95 7.53 0.68 -20.35
CA GLY A 95 8.72 1.01 -21.10
C GLY A 95 8.59 0.61 -22.57
N THR A 96 9.69 0.17 -23.14
CA THR A 96 9.76 -0.24 -24.55
C THR A 96 10.08 -1.73 -24.62
N GLU A 97 9.99 -2.30 -25.83
CA GLU A 97 10.36 -3.70 -26.02
C GLU A 97 11.84 -3.93 -25.73
N GLU A 98 12.68 -2.94 -26.02
CA GLU A 98 14.12 -3.03 -25.78
C GLU A 98 14.48 -2.79 -24.31
N ASN A 99 13.69 -1.92 -23.63
CA ASN A 99 13.90 -1.58 -22.23
C ASN A 99 12.57 -1.70 -21.49
N PRO A 100 12.12 -2.93 -21.20
CA PRO A 100 10.84 -3.11 -20.53
C PRO A 100 10.91 -2.63 -19.09
N VAL A 101 9.85 -1.93 -18.67
CA VAL A 101 9.66 -1.49 -17.29
C VAL A 101 8.28 -1.94 -16.87
N PHE A 102 8.21 -2.83 -15.90
CA PHE A 102 6.93 -3.36 -15.44
C PHE A 102 6.50 -2.63 -14.17
N GLU A 103 5.33 -2.02 -14.24
CA GLU A 103 4.76 -1.28 -13.13
C GLU A 103 3.29 -1.60 -13.01
N ARG A 104 2.76 -1.42 -11.81
CA ARG A 104 1.33 -1.59 -11.57
C ARG A 104 0.74 -0.25 -11.12
N PRO A 105 -0.56 0.00 -11.40
CA PRO A 105 -1.18 1.27 -11.02
C PRO A 105 -1.09 1.58 -9.52
N LEU A 106 -1.15 0.55 -8.68
CA LEU A 106 -1.02 0.72 -7.23
C LEU A 106 0.36 1.25 -6.84
N GLY A 107 1.41 0.88 -7.59
CA GLY A 107 2.77 1.29 -7.28
C GLY A 107 3.43 0.40 -6.26
N GLU A 108 4.59 0.82 -5.79
CA GLU A 108 5.41 0.08 -4.84
C GLU A 108 5.84 0.97 -3.69
N PHE A 109 6.19 0.36 -2.58
CA PHE A 109 6.78 1.09 -1.47
C PHE A 109 8.23 1.47 -1.79
N PRO A 110 8.74 2.56 -1.21
CA PRO A 110 10.15 2.93 -1.38
C PRO A 110 11.07 1.95 -0.67
N THR A 111 12.34 2.00 -1.03
CA THR A 111 13.38 1.18 -0.40
C THR A 111 14.33 2.12 0.34
N LEU A 112 14.76 1.71 1.54
CA LEU A 112 15.72 2.49 2.31
C LEU A 112 17.11 2.30 1.71
N GLU A 113 17.75 3.42 1.38
CA GLU A 113 19.09 3.42 0.80
C GLU A 113 20.00 4.26 1.67
N ILE A 114 20.70 3.61 2.58
CA ILE A 114 21.72 4.27 3.42
C ILE A 114 22.98 3.45 3.48
#